data_40ca04ef790c9e7af7b90f2867c71a14
#
_entry.id   40ca04ef790c9e7af7b90f2867c71a14
#
_cell.length_a   1.000
_cell.length_b   1.000
_cell.length_c   1.000
_cell.angle_alpha   90.00
_cell.angle_beta   90.00
_cell.angle_gamma   90.00
#
_symmetry.space_group_name_H-M   'P 1'
#
loop_
_entity.id
_entity.type
_entity.pdbx_description
1 polymer ?
#
loop_
_entity_poly.entity_id
_entity_poly.type
_entity_poly.pdbx_seq_one_letter_code
_entity_poly.pdbx_strand_id
1 'polypeptide(L)'
;MGRAKDIILKVIPAKIANEFVKKHHYSGKSIISQLHFGCFLDNKLHGVMSFGTSTVKKNIIHLVEATEWNGFIELNRMAFDDHLPRNSESRCLAVAFNLIRKKAPHIKWIVSFSDACQSGDGTIYRASGFHLTGIKKNTSNILLPSGEVCNTISFTDGKSTWCKKIRSAGYTSKTKYLNDHQKGWKFIEGFQLRYIYLIDKTCKITVPILPFSKIDEMGAGMYKGEKITLAERKPAAEA
;
A
#
# COMPACT_ATOMS: atom_id res chain seq x y z
N MET A 1 25.55 -0.80 -15.13
CA MET A 1 24.08 -0.91 -14.96
C MET A 1 23.80 -2.10 -14.05
N GLY A 2 23.06 -1.88 -12.97
CA GLY A 2 22.80 -2.93 -11.98
C GLY A 2 21.92 -4.07 -12.49
N ARG A 3 22.00 -5.23 -11.84
CA ARG A 3 21.26 -6.47 -12.15
C ARG A 3 19.72 -6.37 -12.06
N ALA A 4 19.16 -5.20 -11.73
CA ALA A 4 17.70 -5.01 -11.67
C ALA A 4 17.00 -5.39 -13.00
N LYS A 5 17.67 -5.24 -14.14
CA LYS A 5 17.14 -5.66 -15.45
C LYS A 5 17.01 -7.18 -15.62
N ASP A 6 17.73 -7.96 -14.82
CA ASP A 6 17.71 -9.42 -14.88
C ASP A 6 16.52 -10.02 -14.12
N ILE A 7 15.78 -9.18 -13.39
CA ILE A 7 14.59 -9.62 -12.65
C ILE A 7 13.47 -9.98 -13.62
N ILE A 8 12.96 -11.19 -13.48
CA ILE A 8 11.84 -11.73 -14.26
C ILE A 8 10.57 -11.68 -13.43
N LEU A 9 9.52 -11.07 -14.00
CA LEU A 9 8.18 -11.10 -13.41
C LEU A 9 7.38 -12.28 -13.95
N LYS A 10 6.77 -13.04 -13.03
CA LYS A 10 5.84 -14.12 -13.35
C LYS A 10 4.57 -13.96 -12.52
N VAL A 11 3.43 -14.32 -13.10
CA VAL A 11 2.20 -14.48 -12.31
C VAL A 11 2.36 -15.70 -11.42
N ILE A 12 2.02 -15.56 -10.14
CA ILE A 12 2.16 -16.62 -9.14
C ILE A 12 0.84 -16.87 -8.41
N PRO A 13 0.64 -18.08 -7.86
CA PRO A 13 -0.52 -18.41 -7.04
C PRO A 13 -0.62 -17.53 -5.77
N ALA A 14 -1.85 -17.21 -5.37
CA ALA A 14 -2.13 -16.43 -4.16
C ALA A 14 -1.48 -17.03 -2.89
N LYS A 15 -1.40 -18.35 -2.77
CA LYS A 15 -0.76 -19.03 -1.63
C LYS A 15 0.70 -18.58 -1.49
N ILE A 16 1.48 -18.67 -2.56
CA ILE A 16 2.90 -18.28 -2.58
C ILE A 16 3.05 -16.77 -2.30
N ALA A 17 2.22 -15.95 -2.94
CA ALA A 17 2.24 -14.51 -2.72
C ALA A 17 1.95 -14.14 -1.26
N ASN A 18 0.92 -14.74 -0.67
CA ASN A 18 0.52 -14.45 0.71
C ASN A 18 1.55 -14.92 1.74
N GLU A 19 2.20 -16.06 1.51
CA GLU A 19 3.30 -16.54 2.36
C GLU A 19 4.48 -15.56 2.35
N PHE A 20 4.88 -15.11 1.17
CA PHE A 20 5.95 -14.12 1.03
C PHE A 20 5.59 -12.78 1.69
N VAL A 21 4.38 -12.26 1.44
CA VAL A 21 3.90 -11.01 2.04
C VAL A 21 3.87 -11.08 3.56
N LYS A 22 3.39 -12.18 4.14
CA LYS A 22 3.37 -12.35 5.61
C LYS A 22 4.77 -12.30 6.22
N LYS A 23 5.77 -12.79 5.50
CA LYS A 23 7.16 -12.83 5.98
C LYS A 23 7.89 -11.50 5.81
N HIS A 24 7.66 -10.79 4.70
CA HIS A 24 8.50 -9.64 4.31
C HIS A 24 7.80 -8.29 4.32
N HIS A 25 6.48 -8.24 4.45
CA HIS A 25 5.76 -6.97 4.54
C HIS A 25 5.66 -6.52 6.00
N TYR A 26 5.92 -5.25 6.29
CA TYR A 26 5.93 -4.66 7.64
C TYR A 26 4.66 -4.97 8.46
N SER A 27 3.50 -5.11 7.81
CA SER A 27 2.25 -5.43 8.50
C SER A 27 2.10 -6.90 8.89
N GLY A 28 2.91 -7.80 8.35
CA GLY A 28 2.77 -9.25 8.54
C GLY A 28 1.45 -9.85 8.08
N LYS A 29 0.63 -9.09 7.33
CA LYS A 29 -0.74 -9.48 6.96
C LYS A 29 -0.94 -9.45 5.44
N SER A 30 -1.50 -10.53 4.89
CA SER A 30 -1.98 -10.58 3.51
C SER A 30 -3.37 -9.94 3.39
N ILE A 31 -3.75 -9.59 2.17
CA ILE A 31 -5.09 -9.10 1.83
C ILE A 31 -5.59 -9.85 0.59
N ILE A 32 -6.91 -9.96 0.46
CA ILE A 32 -7.52 -10.58 -0.72
C ILE A 32 -7.18 -9.75 -1.96
N SER A 33 -6.48 -10.36 -2.90
CA SER A 33 -6.07 -9.77 -4.17
C SER A 33 -6.29 -10.78 -5.29
N GLN A 34 -6.47 -10.29 -6.52
CA GLN A 34 -6.82 -11.12 -7.68
C GLN A 34 -5.63 -11.42 -8.58
N LEU A 35 -4.61 -10.56 -8.58
CA LEU A 35 -3.43 -10.69 -9.44
C LEU A 35 -2.17 -10.56 -8.60
N HIS A 36 -1.28 -11.54 -8.71
CA HIS A 36 -0.03 -11.56 -7.98
C HIS A 36 1.14 -11.74 -8.95
N PHE A 37 2.09 -10.82 -8.91
CA PHE A 37 3.36 -10.95 -9.60
C PHE A 37 4.46 -11.31 -8.60
N GLY A 38 5.20 -12.35 -8.90
CA GLY A 38 6.45 -12.68 -8.25
C GLY A 38 7.63 -12.10 -9.04
N CYS A 39 8.58 -11.50 -8.34
CA CYS A 39 9.81 -10.95 -8.88
C CYS A 39 10.95 -11.93 -8.60
N PHE A 40 11.50 -12.51 -9.65
CA PHE A 40 12.51 -13.57 -9.57
C PHE A 40 13.86 -13.05 -10.05
N LEU A 41 14.90 -13.28 -9.27
CA LEU A 41 16.29 -13.13 -9.66
C LEU A 41 17.00 -14.45 -9.40
N ASP A 42 17.81 -14.92 -10.36
CA ASP A 42 18.49 -16.22 -10.29
C ASP A 42 17.53 -17.39 -9.90
N ASN A 43 16.32 -17.38 -10.49
CA ASN A 43 15.22 -18.33 -10.24
C ASN A 43 14.67 -18.37 -8.80
N LYS A 44 15.06 -17.42 -7.94
CA LYS A 44 14.54 -17.30 -6.57
C LYS A 44 13.55 -16.14 -6.49
N LEU A 45 12.50 -16.31 -5.68
CA LEU A 45 11.49 -15.28 -5.43
C LEU A 45 12.02 -14.29 -4.38
N HIS A 46 12.14 -13.02 -4.77
CA HIS A 46 12.66 -11.94 -3.94
C HIS A 46 11.68 -10.77 -3.78
N GLY A 47 10.54 -10.81 -4.44
CA GLY A 47 9.53 -9.78 -4.31
C GLY A 47 8.16 -10.23 -4.78
N VAL A 48 7.14 -9.61 -4.20
CA VAL A 48 5.74 -9.86 -4.56
C VAL A 48 5.01 -8.53 -4.67
N MET A 49 4.23 -8.39 -5.74
CA MET A 49 3.27 -7.31 -5.93
C MET A 49 1.88 -7.91 -6.11
N SER A 50 0.95 -7.55 -5.25
CA SER A 50 -0.43 -8.06 -5.25
C SER A 50 -1.40 -6.93 -5.58
N PHE A 51 -2.21 -7.14 -6.60
CA PHE A 51 -3.21 -6.20 -7.07
C PHE A 51 -4.61 -6.77 -6.88
N GLY A 52 -5.57 -5.88 -6.58
CA GLY A 52 -6.94 -6.31 -6.39
C GLY A 52 -7.93 -5.17 -6.29
N THR A 53 -9.15 -5.52 -5.94
CA THR A 53 -10.21 -4.54 -5.72
C THR A 53 -9.94 -3.75 -4.45
N SER A 54 -10.03 -2.43 -4.54
CA SER A 54 -9.91 -1.56 -3.36
C SER A 54 -11.07 -1.78 -2.39
N THR A 55 -10.78 -1.86 -1.10
CA THR A 55 -11.80 -1.94 -0.04
C THR A 55 -12.66 -0.67 0.06
N VAL A 56 -12.16 0.45 -0.46
CA VAL A 56 -12.85 1.75 -0.49
C VAL A 56 -13.29 2.15 -1.89
N LYS A 57 -13.46 1.18 -2.80
CA LYS A 57 -13.71 1.37 -4.23
C LYS A 57 -14.78 2.43 -4.53
N LYS A 58 -15.94 2.36 -3.87
CA LYS A 58 -17.03 3.34 -4.05
C LYS A 58 -16.61 4.78 -3.75
N ASN A 59 -15.71 4.96 -2.78
CA ASN A 59 -15.29 6.27 -2.30
C ASN A 59 -14.18 6.90 -3.15
N ILE A 60 -13.56 6.13 -4.05
CA ILE A 60 -12.39 6.58 -4.81
C ILE A 60 -12.55 6.43 -6.33
N ILE A 61 -13.60 5.78 -6.81
CA ILE A 61 -13.84 5.59 -8.26
C ILE A 61 -13.88 6.92 -9.02
N HIS A 62 -14.36 7.98 -8.38
CA HIS A 62 -14.48 9.32 -8.96
C HIS A 62 -13.13 10.07 -9.05
N LEU A 63 -12.04 9.54 -8.50
CA LEU A 63 -10.73 10.21 -8.52
C LEU A 63 -10.11 10.32 -9.90
N VAL A 64 -10.61 9.54 -10.85
CA VAL A 64 -10.27 9.63 -12.27
C VAL A 64 -11.56 9.71 -13.05
N GLU A 65 -11.64 10.68 -13.99
CA GLU A 65 -12.82 10.98 -14.78
C GLU A 65 -13.30 9.74 -15.57
N ALA A 66 -14.62 9.60 -15.71
CA ALA A 66 -15.27 8.53 -16.49
C ALA A 66 -14.78 7.11 -16.16
N THR A 67 -14.41 6.85 -14.91
CA THR A 67 -13.94 5.53 -14.51
C THR A 67 -15.10 4.54 -14.44
N GLU A 68 -15.06 3.50 -15.24
CA GLU A 68 -15.97 2.35 -15.13
C GLU A 68 -15.70 1.56 -13.83
N TRP A 69 -16.73 0.79 -13.37
CA TRP A 69 -16.62 0.03 -12.12
C TRP A 69 -15.37 -0.84 -12.04
N ASN A 70 -15.00 -1.53 -13.11
CA ASN A 70 -13.80 -2.36 -13.18
C ASN A 70 -12.61 -1.67 -13.89
N GLY A 71 -12.68 -0.35 -14.08
CA GLY A 71 -11.66 0.43 -14.79
C GLY A 71 -10.39 0.69 -13.99
N PHE A 72 -10.32 0.26 -12.72
CA PHE A 72 -9.12 0.42 -11.91
C PHE A 72 -8.92 -0.70 -10.89
N ILE A 73 -7.67 -0.82 -10.41
CA ILE A 73 -7.27 -1.74 -9.35
C ILE A 73 -6.40 -1.04 -8.31
N GLU A 74 -6.29 -1.63 -7.14
CA GLU A 74 -5.38 -1.22 -6.09
C GLU A 74 -4.14 -2.12 -6.06
N LEU A 75 -2.96 -1.52 -5.94
CA LEU A 75 -1.75 -2.22 -5.51
C LEU A 75 -1.86 -2.43 -3.99
N ASN A 76 -2.47 -3.57 -3.62
CA ASN A 76 -2.84 -3.86 -2.24
C ASN A 76 -1.65 -4.18 -1.34
N ARG A 77 -0.65 -4.88 -1.89
CA ARG A 77 0.58 -5.25 -1.17
C ARG A 77 1.76 -5.23 -2.11
N MET A 78 2.85 -4.74 -1.59
CA MET A 78 4.15 -4.80 -2.22
C MET A 78 5.18 -5.14 -1.15
N ALA A 79 5.85 -6.27 -1.31
CA ALA A 79 6.86 -6.77 -0.39
C ALA A 79 8.08 -7.24 -1.17
N PHE A 80 9.24 -6.86 -0.71
CA PHE A 80 10.52 -7.27 -1.25
C PHE A 80 11.42 -7.67 -0.08
N ASP A 81 12.32 -8.62 -0.32
CA ASP A 81 13.44 -8.84 0.58
C ASP A 81 14.63 -7.92 0.23
N ASP A 82 15.63 -7.89 1.10
CA ASP A 82 16.79 -7.01 0.93
C ASP A 82 17.83 -7.54 -0.09
N HIS A 83 17.49 -8.61 -0.83
CA HIS A 83 18.42 -9.28 -1.73
C HIS A 83 18.50 -8.63 -3.12
N LEU A 84 17.47 -7.90 -3.50
CA LEU A 84 17.41 -7.30 -4.83
C LEU A 84 18.27 -6.04 -4.92
N PRO A 85 18.88 -5.81 -6.08
CA PRO A 85 19.67 -4.61 -6.31
C PRO A 85 18.81 -3.35 -6.27
N ARG A 86 19.45 -2.21 -6.08
CA ARG A 86 18.80 -0.88 -6.07
C ARG A 86 17.91 -0.69 -7.31
N ASN A 87 16.80 0.00 -7.16
CA ASN A 87 15.77 0.30 -8.17
C ASN A 87 14.99 -0.93 -8.69
N SER A 88 15.09 -2.07 -8.02
CA SER A 88 14.36 -3.28 -8.42
C SER A 88 12.86 -3.10 -8.33
N GLU A 89 12.37 -2.45 -7.28
CA GLU A 89 10.94 -2.26 -7.03
C GLU A 89 10.29 -1.41 -8.12
N SER A 90 10.89 -0.26 -8.45
CA SER A 90 10.35 0.64 -9.49
C SER A 90 10.41 0.00 -10.87
N ARG A 91 11.44 -0.79 -11.16
CA ARG A 91 11.51 -1.57 -12.39
C ARG A 91 10.44 -2.66 -12.44
N CYS A 92 10.25 -3.42 -11.36
CA CYS A 92 9.21 -4.44 -11.27
C CYS A 92 7.81 -3.84 -11.47
N LEU A 93 7.55 -2.67 -10.88
CA LEU A 93 6.29 -1.93 -11.10
C LEU A 93 6.12 -1.56 -12.58
N ALA A 94 7.14 -1.02 -13.22
CA ALA A 94 7.07 -0.64 -14.64
C ALA A 94 6.75 -1.84 -15.54
N VAL A 95 7.35 -3.01 -15.27
CA VAL A 95 7.06 -4.26 -16.01
C VAL A 95 5.64 -4.73 -15.72
N ALA A 96 5.19 -4.72 -14.44
CA ALA A 96 3.84 -5.10 -14.06
C ALA A 96 2.79 -4.21 -14.75
N PHE A 97 3.00 -2.90 -14.79
CA PHE A 97 2.09 -1.96 -15.46
C PHE A 97 2.01 -2.19 -16.97
N ASN A 98 3.13 -2.52 -17.60
CA ASN A 98 3.13 -2.90 -19.02
C ASN A 98 2.37 -4.21 -19.28
N LEU A 99 2.50 -5.19 -18.39
CA LEU A 99 1.74 -6.45 -18.48
C LEU A 99 0.24 -6.20 -18.27
N ILE A 100 -0.14 -5.40 -17.28
CA ILE A 100 -1.54 -5.02 -17.03
C ILE A 100 -2.11 -4.29 -18.23
N ARG A 101 -1.41 -3.28 -18.77
CA ARG A 101 -1.85 -2.55 -19.98
C ARG A 101 -2.12 -3.47 -21.16
N LYS A 102 -1.28 -4.48 -21.38
CA LYS A 102 -1.39 -5.42 -22.49
C LYS A 102 -2.48 -6.48 -22.29
N LYS A 103 -2.64 -6.99 -21.06
CA LYS A 103 -3.48 -8.15 -20.76
C LYS A 103 -4.84 -7.80 -20.15
N ALA A 104 -4.98 -6.61 -19.60
CA ALA A 104 -6.19 -6.10 -18.97
C ALA A 104 -6.45 -4.64 -19.40
N PRO A 105 -6.69 -4.35 -20.70
CA PRO A 105 -6.77 -2.98 -21.23
C PRO A 105 -7.95 -2.17 -20.67
N HIS A 106 -8.91 -2.81 -20.02
CA HIS A 106 -10.00 -2.17 -19.29
C HIS A 106 -9.49 -1.49 -17.99
N ILE A 107 -8.34 -1.90 -17.44
CA ILE A 107 -7.73 -1.23 -16.29
C ILE A 107 -7.02 0.03 -16.77
N LYS A 108 -7.56 1.18 -16.40
CA LYS A 108 -7.08 2.49 -16.84
C LYS A 108 -6.12 3.14 -15.86
N TRP A 109 -6.25 2.84 -14.58
CA TRP A 109 -5.39 3.41 -13.54
C TRP A 109 -5.24 2.48 -12.32
N ILE A 110 -4.24 2.78 -11.53
CA ILE A 110 -3.91 2.04 -10.31
C ILE A 110 -3.90 3.03 -9.16
N VAL A 111 -4.52 2.66 -8.04
CA VAL A 111 -4.37 3.37 -6.76
C VAL A 111 -3.43 2.60 -5.86
N SER A 112 -2.69 3.31 -5.02
CA SER A 112 -1.95 2.73 -3.90
C SER A 112 -1.97 3.65 -2.70
N PHE A 113 -1.87 3.07 -1.52
CA PHE A 113 -1.80 3.80 -0.27
C PHE A 113 -0.47 3.53 0.43
N SER A 114 0.15 4.59 0.93
CA SER A 114 1.37 4.48 1.72
C SER A 114 1.08 4.78 3.18
N ASP A 115 1.59 3.92 4.07
CA ASP A 115 1.40 4.04 5.51
C ASP A 115 2.58 4.78 6.15
N ALA A 116 2.47 6.11 6.18
CA ALA A 116 3.43 6.96 6.87
C ALA A 116 3.14 7.07 8.39
N CYS A 117 2.60 5.99 8.96
CA CYS A 117 2.57 5.79 10.42
C CYS A 117 3.58 4.74 10.85
N GLN A 118 3.92 3.78 9.98
CA GLN A 118 4.69 2.60 10.35
C GLN A 118 5.79 2.21 9.35
N SER A 119 5.67 2.60 8.08
CA SER A 119 6.56 2.12 7.03
C SER A 119 7.19 3.24 6.23
N GLY A 120 6.41 3.98 5.45
CA GLY A 120 6.96 5.00 4.59
C GLY A 120 5.93 5.88 3.91
N ASP A 121 6.38 6.98 3.37
CA ASP A 121 5.56 7.97 2.68
C ASP A 121 5.44 7.76 1.16
N GLY A 122 5.85 6.60 0.66
CA GLY A 122 5.69 6.24 -0.75
C GLY A 122 6.86 6.61 -1.65
N THR A 123 8.10 6.55 -1.18
CA THR A 123 9.32 6.78 -1.99
C THR A 123 9.29 5.98 -3.30
N ILE A 124 8.89 4.70 -3.25
CA ILE A 124 8.81 3.83 -4.43
C ILE A 124 7.75 4.31 -5.42
N TYR A 125 6.60 4.79 -4.93
CA TYR A 125 5.54 5.31 -5.80
C TYR A 125 5.99 6.57 -6.52
N ARG A 126 6.69 7.48 -5.84
CA ARG A 126 7.30 8.67 -6.46
C ARG A 126 8.29 8.28 -7.55
N ALA A 127 9.20 7.35 -7.26
CA ALA A 127 10.18 6.85 -8.21
C ALA A 127 9.56 6.10 -9.40
N SER A 128 8.31 5.64 -9.27
CA SER A 128 7.59 4.88 -10.30
C SER A 128 6.59 5.74 -11.10
N GLY A 129 6.58 7.06 -10.91
CA GLY A 129 5.73 7.98 -11.67
C GLY A 129 4.27 8.04 -11.22
N PHE A 130 3.98 7.69 -9.98
CA PHE A 130 2.67 7.95 -9.38
C PHE A 130 2.51 9.44 -9.05
N HIS A 131 1.28 9.90 -9.11
CA HIS A 131 0.84 11.20 -8.64
C HIS A 131 0.37 11.11 -7.18
N LEU A 132 0.89 11.98 -6.32
CA LEU A 132 0.39 12.14 -4.96
C LEU A 132 -0.94 12.90 -5.02
N THR A 133 -2.02 12.31 -4.50
CA THR A 133 -3.38 12.87 -4.60
C THR A 133 -4.09 13.02 -3.26
N GLY A 134 -3.43 12.72 -2.18
CA GLY A 134 -3.97 12.93 -0.85
C GLY A 134 -3.00 12.58 0.26
N ILE A 135 -3.03 13.41 1.31
CA ILE A 135 -2.34 13.19 2.58
C ILE A 135 -3.38 13.39 3.67
N LYS A 136 -3.62 12.36 4.48
CA LYS A 136 -4.59 12.41 5.58
C LYS A 136 -3.96 11.95 6.88
N LYS A 137 -4.28 12.61 7.99
CA LYS A 137 -3.94 12.09 9.33
C LYS A 137 -4.52 10.69 9.49
N ASN A 138 -3.78 9.84 10.16
CA ASN A 138 -4.23 8.48 10.41
C ASN A 138 -5.46 8.43 11.32
N THR A 139 -6.49 7.75 10.85
CA THR A 139 -7.71 7.42 11.59
C THR A 139 -8.06 5.94 11.47
N SER A 140 -7.12 5.14 10.97
CA SER A 140 -7.34 3.73 10.62
C SER A 140 -6.50 2.76 11.43
N ASN A 141 -5.26 3.12 11.75
CA ASN A 141 -4.38 2.27 12.53
C ASN A 141 -4.36 2.71 13.98
N ILE A 142 -4.65 1.79 14.88
CA ILE A 142 -4.64 1.99 16.33
C ILE A 142 -3.60 1.12 16.98
N LEU A 143 -3.04 1.61 18.06
CA LEU A 143 -2.19 0.88 18.98
C LEU A 143 -3.00 0.49 20.20
N LEU A 144 -3.03 -0.80 20.50
CA LEU A 144 -3.64 -1.34 21.73
C LEU A 144 -2.64 -1.32 22.87
N PRO A 145 -3.11 -1.37 24.15
CA PRO A 145 -2.24 -1.43 25.32
C PRO A 145 -1.27 -2.62 25.32
N SER A 146 -1.65 -3.70 24.63
CA SER A 146 -0.81 -4.88 24.42
C SER A 146 0.39 -4.66 23.48
N GLY A 147 0.48 -3.49 22.83
CA GLY A 147 1.43 -3.23 21.75
C GLY A 147 0.96 -3.73 20.37
N GLU A 148 -0.19 -4.41 20.29
CA GLU A 148 -0.71 -4.85 19.01
C GLU A 148 -1.19 -3.65 18.17
N VAL A 149 -0.80 -3.64 16.89
CA VAL A 149 -1.30 -2.67 15.91
C VAL A 149 -2.46 -3.29 15.14
N CYS A 150 -3.61 -2.61 15.20
CA CYS A 150 -4.84 -3.04 14.53
C CYS A 150 -5.32 -1.97 13.53
N ASN A 151 -5.82 -2.41 12.38
CA ASN A 151 -6.59 -1.52 11.50
C ASN A 151 -8.07 -1.51 11.94
N THR A 152 -8.69 -0.34 11.96
CA THR A 152 -10.09 -0.19 12.42
C THR A 152 -11.11 -0.99 11.60
N ILE A 153 -10.78 -1.37 10.37
CA ILE A 153 -11.63 -2.25 9.55
C ILE A 153 -11.78 -3.63 10.22
N SER A 154 -10.74 -4.14 10.88
CA SER A 154 -10.79 -5.44 11.55
C SER A 154 -11.84 -5.53 12.67
N PHE A 155 -12.34 -4.40 13.16
CA PHE A 155 -13.40 -4.35 14.17
C PHE A 155 -14.82 -4.39 13.57
N THR A 156 -14.95 -4.22 12.24
CA THR A 156 -16.25 -4.08 11.56
C THR A 156 -16.43 -4.96 10.34
N ASP A 157 -15.40 -5.68 9.88
CA ASP A 157 -15.40 -6.48 8.65
C ASP A 157 -16.28 -7.74 8.66
N GLY A 158 -16.85 -8.09 9.81
CA GLY A 158 -17.72 -9.25 10.00
C GLY A 158 -16.99 -10.59 10.11
N LYS A 159 -15.70 -10.68 9.78
CA LYS A 159 -14.96 -11.94 9.66
C LYS A 159 -13.77 -12.07 10.60
N SER A 160 -13.13 -10.97 10.95
CA SER A 160 -11.94 -10.95 11.79
C SER A 160 -12.22 -11.44 13.21
N THR A 161 -11.18 -11.88 13.89
CA THR A 161 -11.23 -12.25 15.31
C THR A 161 -11.71 -11.09 16.17
N TRP A 162 -11.27 -9.86 15.89
CA TRP A 162 -11.70 -8.67 16.60
C TRP A 162 -13.20 -8.40 16.43
N CYS A 163 -13.72 -8.45 15.19
CA CYS A 163 -15.14 -8.24 14.96
C CYS A 163 -16.00 -9.30 15.68
N LYS A 164 -15.59 -10.57 15.63
CA LYS A 164 -16.26 -11.66 16.36
C LYS A 164 -16.23 -11.42 17.87
N LYS A 165 -15.07 -11.04 18.42
CA LYS A 165 -14.91 -10.76 19.86
C LYS A 165 -15.80 -9.62 20.34
N ILE A 166 -15.91 -8.54 19.57
CA ILE A 166 -16.76 -7.39 19.88
C ILE A 166 -18.24 -7.80 19.90
N ARG A 167 -18.67 -8.54 18.88
CA ARG A 167 -20.06 -9.01 18.77
C ARG A 167 -20.45 -10.00 19.87
N SER A 168 -19.59 -10.98 20.17
CA SER A 168 -19.86 -11.95 21.25
C SER A 168 -19.88 -11.32 22.63
N ALA A 169 -19.23 -10.17 22.81
CA ALA A 169 -19.32 -9.35 24.01
C ALA A 169 -20.55 -8.40 24.04
N GLY A 170 -21.44 -8.49 23.05
CA GLY A 170 -22.67 -7.70 22.98
C GLY A 170 -22.50 -6.25 22.53
N TYR A 171 -21.34 -5.88 21.96
CA TYR A 171 -21.10 -4.51 21.51
C TYR A 171 -21.45 -4.31 20.04
N THR A 172 -22.13 -3.22 19.73
CA THR A 172 -22.39 -2.72 18.37
C THR A 172 -21.38 -1.63 17.97
N SER A 173 -20.81 -0.92 18.96
CA SER A 173 -19.81 0.14 18.74
C SER A 173 -18.42 -0.34 19.10
N LYS A 174 -17.51 -0.30 18.12
CA LYS A 174 -16.08 -0.60 18.34
C LYS A 174 -15.44 0.34 19.36
N THR A 175 -15.78 1.64 19.29
CA THR A 175 -15.20 2.65 20.18
C THR A 175 -15.61 2.40 21.62
N LYS A 176 -16.89 2.07 21.86
CA LYS A 176 -17.35 1.72 23.20
C LYS A 176 -16.63 0.49 23.73
N TYR A 177 -16.53 -0.58 22.91
CA TYR A 177 -15.77 -1.77 23.28
C TYR A 177 -14.31 -1.47 23.64
N LEU A 178 -13.63 -0.65 22.81
CA LEU A 178 -12.24 -0.27 23.05
C LEU A 178 -12.08 0.53 24.35
N ASN A 179 -12.97 1.47 24.62
CA ASN A 179 -12.93 2.27 25.86
C ASN A 179 -13.15 1.40 27.10
N ASP A 180 -14.01 0.40 27.01
CA ASP A 180 -14.35 -0.46 28.16
C ASP A 180 -13.30 -1.56 28.39
N HIS A 181 -12.72 -2.13 27.31
CA HIS A 181 -11.86 -3.33 27.38
C HIS A 181 -10.41 -3.12 26.98
N GLN A 182 -10.07 -1.99 26.38
CA GLN A 182 -8.72 -1.68 25.86
C GLN A 182 -8.31 -0.28 26.32
N LYS A 183 -8.47 0.02 27.61
CA LYS A 183 -8.12 1.35 28.17
C LYS A 183 -6.70 1.74 27.80
N GLY A 184 -6.53 2.95 27.24
CA GLY A 184 -5.24 3.44 26.75
C GLY A 184 -4.97 3.16 25.27
N TRP A 185 -5.92 2.58 24.53
CA TRP A 185 -5.82 2.52 23.08
C TRP A 185 -5.72 3.93 22.47
N LYS A 186 -4.99 4.06 21.39
CA LYS A 186 -4.85 5.34 20.67
C LYS A 186 -4.64 5.13 19.18
N PHE A 187 -4.97 6.14 18.38
CA PHE A 187 -4.53 6.16 17.00
C PHE A 187 -3.00 6.30 16.95
N ILE A 188 -2.35 5.55 16.05
CA ILE A 188 -0.93 5.76 15.78
C ILE A 188 -0.78 7.12 15.12
N GLU A 189 0.14 7.95 15.60
CA GLU A 189 0.45 9.22 14.97
C GLU A 189 1.06 9.01 13.59
N GLY A 190 0.69 9.87 12.65
CA GLY A 190 1.20 9.84 11.28
C GLY A 190 0.11 10.03 10.25
N PHE A 191 0.43 9.63 9.03
CA PHE A 191 -0.39 9.94 7.86
C PHE A 191 -0.58 8.73 6.96
N GLN A 192 -1.66 8.77 6.18
CA GLN A 192 -1.93 7.88 5.06
C GLN A 192 -1.86 8.70 3.77
N LEU A 193 -1.01 8.30 2.84
CA LEU A 193 -0.84 8.98 1.57
C LEU A 193 -1.47 8.17 0.44
N ARG A 194 -2.17 8.85 -0.46
CA ARG A 194 -2.80 8.23 -1.62
C ARG A 194 -2.08 8.60 -2.90
N TYR A 195 -1.76 7.58 -3.68
CA TYR A 195 -1.06 7.69 -4.94
C TYR A 195 -1.88 7.10 -6.08
N ILE A 196 -1.86 7.77 -7.25
CA ILE A 196 -2.52 7.31 -8.48
C ILE A 196 -1.49 7.21 -9.59
N TYR A 197 -1.51 6.07 -10.30
CA TYR A 197 -0.76 5.87 -11.54
C TYR A 197 -1.72 5.67 -12.70
N LEU A 198 -1.58 6.46 -13.77
CA LEU A 198 -2.39 6.32 -14.97
C LEU A 198 -1.74 5.30 -15.91
N ILE A 199 -2.37 4.14 -16.07
CA ILE A 199 -2.03 3.14 -17.10
C ILE A 199 -2.36 3.71 -18.48
N ASP A 200 -3.55 4.28 -18.63
CA ASP A 200 -3.98 5.04 -19.77
C ASP A 200 -3.73 6.53 -19.52
N LYS A 201 -2.77 7.09 -20.27
CA LYS A 201 -2.33 8.48 -20.10
C LYS A 201 -3.36 9.51 -20.59
N THR A 202 -4.42 9.10 -21.26
CA THR A 202 -5.51 9.98 -21.69
C THR A 202 -6.52 10.28 -20.57
N CYS A 203 -6.52 9.46 -19.50
CA CYS A 203 -7.37 9.68 -18.34
C CYS A 203 -6.98 10.93 -17.56
N LYS A 204 -7.96 11.59 -16.96
CA LYS A 204 -7.77 12.78 -16.13
C LYS A 204 -8.03 12.49 -14.66
N ILE A 205 -7.08 12.87 -13.80
CA ILE A 205 -7.28 12.88 -12.36
C ILE A 205 -8.17 14.08 -12.01
N THR A 206 -9.24 13.85 -11.25
CA THR A 206 -10.28 14.85 -10.91
C THR A 206 -9.99 15.62 -9.62
N VAL A 207 -8.98 15.18 -8.87
CA VAL A 207 -8.58 15.81 -7.62
C VAL A 207 -7.22 16.50 -7.77
N PRO A 208 -6.85 17.44 -6.89
CA PRO A 208 -5.54 18.09 -6.97
C PRO A 208 -4.40 17.06 -6.91
N ILE A 209 -3.44 17.22 -7.81
CA ILE A 209 -2.14 16.56 -7.74
C ILE A 209 -1.26 17.43 -6.83
N LEU A 210 -0.84 16.86 -5.72
CA LEU A 210 -0.05 17.53 -4.71
C LEU A 210 1.45 17.45 -5.08
N PRO A 211 2.20 18.55 -4.91
CA PRO A 211 3.65 18.48 -4.99
C PRO A 211 4.19 17.61 -3.85
N PHE A 212 5.30 16.92 -4.09
CA PHE A 212 5.88 16.04 -3.07
C PHE A 212 6.41 16.81 -1.85
N SER A 213 6.77 18.09 -1.99
CA SER A 213 7.10 18.98 -0.86
C SER A 213 6.00 19.05 0.19
N LYS A 214 4.74 18.81 -0.23
CA LYS A 214 3.59 18.81 0.69
C LYS A 214 3.69 17.75 1.77
N ILE A 215 4.46 16.68 1.54
CA ILE A 215 4.74 15.63 2.51
C ILE A 215 5.49 16.22 3.71
N ASP A 216 6.55 17.00 3.46
CA ASP A 216 7.34 17.65 4.51
C ASP A 216 6.56 18.79 5.17
N GLU A 217 5.87 19.61 4.40
CA GLU A 217 5.04 20.71 4.91
C GLU A 217 3.97 20.22 5.90
N MET A 218 3.44 19.02 5.69
CA MET A 218 2.45 18.40 6.58
C MET A 218 3.07 17.54 7.71
N GLY A 219 4.38 17.40 7.75
CA GLY A 219 5.07 16.52 8.69
C GLY A 219 4.76 15.04 8.46
N ALA A 220 4.48 14.65 7.21
CA ALA A 220 4.10 13.30 6.82
C ALA A 220 5.29 12.46 6.35
N GLY A 221 6.51 12.98 6.44
CA GLY A 221 7.74 12.30 6.03
C GLY A 221 7.99 11.05 6.86
N MET A 222 8.18 9.91 6.19
CA MET A 222 8.46 8.61 6.80
C MET A 222 9.28 7.76 5.84
N TYR A 223 10.34 7.14 6.32
CA TYR A 223 11.17 6.24 5.55
C TYR A 223 11.64 5.06 6.40
N LYS A 224 11.36 3.85 5.97
CA LYS A 224 11.71 2.60 6.69
C LYS A 224 11.28 2.60 8.16
N GLY A 225 10.12 3.17 8.46
CA GLY A 225 9.59 3.25 9.82
C GLY A 225 10.12 4.42 10.66
N GLU A 226 11.04 5.22 10.12
CA GLU A 226 11.59 6.40 10.79
C GLU A 226 10.94 7.69 10.27
N LYS A 227 10.61 8.61 11.20
CA LYS A 227 10.04 9.91 10.87
C LYS A 227 11.17 10.83 10.38
N ILE A 228 11.22 11.02 9.07
CA ILE A 228 12.30 11.78 8.42
C ILE A 228 11.75 12.53 7.20
N THR A 229 12.13 13.78 7.03
CA THR A 229 11.74 14.61 5.89
C THR A 229 12.42 14.18 4.60
N LEU A 230 11.87 14.61 3.45
CA LEU A 230 12.50 14.37 2.14
C LEU A 230 13.88 15.04 2.06
N ALA A 231 14.01 16.23 2.64
CA ALA A 231 15.24 17.00 2.65
C ALA A 231 16.37 16.36 3.47
N GLU A 232 16.01 15.68 4.56
CA GLU A 232 16.99 14.99 5.44
C GLU A 232 17.46 13.65 4.89
N ARG A 233 16.76 13.10 3.90
CA ARG A 233 17.19 11.85 3.26
C ARG A 233 18.46 12.08 2.47
N LYS A 234 19.57 11.59 2.98
CA LYS A 234 20.85 11.61 2.22
C LYS A 234 20.60 11.00 0.84
N PRO A 235 21.05 11.65 -0.25
CA PRO A 235 21.15 10.97 -1.53
C PRO A 235 21.95 9.71 -1.27
N ALA A 236 21.40 8.55 -1.66
CA ALA A 236 22.13 7.31 -1.48
C ALA A 236 23.49 7.49 -2.15
N ALA A 237 24.55 7.41 -1.33
CA ALA A 237 25.91 7.51 -1.82
C ALA A 237 26.05 6.62 -3.07
N GLU A 238 26.64 7.16 -4.10
CA GLU A 238 27.09 6.39 -5.26
C GLU A 238 28.04 5.31 -4.73
N ALA A 239 27.58 4.07 -4.74
CA ALA A 239 28.36 2.89 -4.46
C ALA A 239 28.30 1.96 -5.68
#